data_a3aac28458d868e69467cfb07014eb41
#
_entry.id   a3aac28458d868e69467cfb07014eb41
#
_cell.length_a   1.000
_cell.length_b   1.000
_cell.length_c   1.000
_cell.angle_alpha   90.00
_cell.angle_beta   90.00
_cell.angle_gamma   90.00
#
_symmetry.space_group_name_H-M   'P 1'
#
loop_
_entity.id
_entity.type
_entity.pdbx_description
1 polymer ?
#
loop_
_entity_poly.entity_id
_entity_poly.type
_entity_poly.pdbx_seq_one_letter_code
_entity_poly.pdbx_strand_id
1 'polypeptide(L)'
;MVYKLISDMIWAMHYFLLGGYSAMVVACIGIARECVFLNKKHKWAQSDLWLLLFVLLSVGSAALTWKSPMNLLPATASVLSVFSFWRAKPKISRILAYPISLCMLTYDIFIFSYMGIANEIFTLLSTTVSIAINKKRKSKLDTNNNL
;
A
#
# COMPACT_ATOMS: atom_id res chain seq x y z
N MET A 1 4.81 9.64 8.81
CA MET A 1 5.22 9.61 7.39
C MET A 1 6.70 9.27 7.22
N VAL A 2 7.64 9.91 7.92
CA VAL A 2 9.09 9.58 7.80
C VAL A 2 9.38 8.10 8.07
N TYR A 3 8.77 7.52 9.11
CA TYR A 3 8.91 6.07 9.40
C TYR A 3 8.52 5.17 8.24
N LYS A 4 7.45 5.56 7.51
CA LYS A 4 6.99 4.78 6.35
C LYS A 4 7.99 4.86 5.20
N LEU A 5 8.56 6.03 4.96
CA LEU A 5 9.60 6.22 3.94
C LEU A 5 10.84 5.36 4.24
N ILE A 6 11.30 5.34 5.49
CA ILE A 6 12.41 4.47 5.92
C ILE A 6 12.04 3.00 5.73
N SER A 7 10.83 2.61 6.12
CA SER A 7 10.32 1.25 5.93
C SER A 7 10.29 0.86 4.44
N ASP A 8 9.80 1.72 3.56
CA ASP A 8 9.73 1.44 2.12
C ASP A 8 11.14 1.31 1.50
N MET A 9 12.14 2.06 2.01
CA MET A 9 13.54 1.89 1.60
C MET A 9 14.10 0.53 2.03
N ILE A 10 13.82 0.09 3.24
CA ILE A 10 14.24 -1.23 3.74
C ILE A 10 13.58 -2.33 2.92
N TRP A 11 12.28 -2.20 2.61
CA TRP A 11 11.54 -3.16 1.78
C TRP A 11 12.06 -3.21 0.35
N ALA A 12 12.39 -2.06 -0.25
CA ALA A 12 12.99 -2.01 -1.58
C ALA A 12 14.31 -2.79 -1.62
N MET A 13 15.16 -2.62 -0.61
CA MET A 13 16.42 -3.35 -0.47
C MET A 13 16.19 -4.85 -0.23
N HIS A 14 15.23 -5.21 0.60
CA HIS A 14 14.86 -6.61 0.88
C HIS A 14 14.43 -7.33 -0.40
N TYR A 15 13.49 -6.74 -1.18
CA TYR A 15 13.04 -7.34 -2.43
C TYR A 15 14.13 -7.39 -3.50
N PHE A 16 15.06 -6.43 -3.53
CA PHE A 16 16.23 -6.47 -4.40
C PHE A 16 17.09 -7.71 -4.09
N LEU A 17 17.38 -7.97 -2.83
CA LEU A 17 18.19 -9.11 -2.39
C LEU A 17 17.51 -10.47 -2.68
N LEU A 18 16.19 -10.53 -2.66
CA LEU A 18 15.42 -11.73 -3.00
C LEU A 18 15.24 -11.93 -4.51
N GLY A 19 15.68 -10.98 -5.36
CA GLY A 19 15.42 -11.03 -6.80
C GLY A 19 13.99 -10.70 -7.20
N GLY A 20 13.18 -10.18 -6.26
CA GLY A 20 11.82 -9.71 -6.46
C GLY A 20 11.77 -8.33 -7.13
N TYR A 21 12.34 -8.20 -8.32
CA TYR A 21 12.50 -6.91 -9.00
C TYR A 21 11.20 -6.14 -9.19
N SER A 22 10.09 -6.85 -9.40
CA SER A 22 8.77 -6.24 -9.54
C SER A 22 8.34 -5.51 -8.26
N ALA A 23 8.46 -6.18 -7.12
CA ALA A 23 8.14 -5.57 -5.81
C ALA A 23 9.15 -4.47 -5.44
N MET A 24 10.42 -4.62 -5.80
CA MET A 24 11.44 -3.58 -5.60
C MET A 24 11.06 -2.28 -6.35
N VAL A 25 10.70 -2.37 -7.63
CA VAL A 25 10.30 -1.20 -8.44
C VAL A 25 9.05 -0.55 -7.85
N VAL A 26 8.06 -1.36 -7.42
CA VAL A 26 6.85 -0.87 -6.74
C VAL A 26 7.19 -0.17 -5.42
N ALA A 27 8.14 -0.68 -4.64
CA ALA A 27 8.60 -0.03 -3.41
C ALA A 27 9.29 1.32 -3.71
N CYS A 28 10.10 1.41 -4.77
CA CYS A 28 10.69 2.67 -5.22
C CYS A 28 9.63 3.69 -5.64
N ILE A 29 8.57 3.27 -6.34
CA ILE A 29 7.41 4.12 -6.66
C ILE A 29 6.71 4.57 -5.36
N GLY A 30 6.61 3.68 -4.36
CA GLY A 30 6.11 3.99 -3.02
C GLY A 30 6.91 5.11 -2.35
N ILE A 31 8.22 5.03 -2.36
CA ILE A 31 9.12 6.06 -1.81
C ILE A 31 8.90 7.41 -2.50
N ALA A 32 8.86 7.43 -3.83
CA ALA A 32 8.61 8.65 -4.60
C ALA A 32 7.24 9.27 -4.25
N ARG A 33 6.22 8.42 -4.13
CA ARG A 33 4.87 8.83 -3.70
C ARG A 33 4.89 9.42 -2.29
N GLU A 34 5.55 8.79 -1.33
CA GLU A 34 5.66 9.31 0.04
C GLU A 34 6.36 10.67 0.07
N CYS A 35 7.39 10.88 -0.75
CA CYS A 35 8.05 12.18 -0.89
C CYS A 35 7.09 13.27 -1.38
N VAL A 36 6.24 12.96 -2.37
CA VAL A 36 5.21 13.90 -2.84
C VAL A 36 4.19 14.19 -1.73
N PHE A 37 3.75 13.18 -1.00
CA PHE A 37 2.79 13.35 0.10
C PHE A 37 3.36 14.13 1.29
N LEU A 38 4.64 14.00 1.60
CA LEU A 38 5.31 14.84 2.60
C LEU A 38 5.24 16.33 2.24
N ASN A 39 5.29 16.62 0.94
CA ASN A 39 5.22 17.99 0.39
C ASN A 39 3.81 18.45 0.03
N LYS A 40 2.75 17.76 0.47
CA LYS A 40 1.34 18.06 0.13
C LYS A 40 0.87 19.45 0.58
N LYS A 41 1.65 20.16 1.38
CA LYS A 41 1.45 21.57 1.72
C LYS A 41 1.65 22.51 0.52
N HIS A 42 2.44 22.11 -0.46
CA HIS A 42 2.71 22.87 -1.66
C HIS A 42 1.68 22.59 -2.76
N LYS A 43 1.28 23.63 -3.51
CA LYS A 43 0.26 23.55 -4.58
C LYS A 43 0.59 22.48 -5.65
N TRP A 44 1.88 22.32 -5.98
CA TRP A 44 2.32 21.34 -6.98
C TRP A 44 2.05 19.88 -6.56
N ALA A 45 2.13 19.58 -5.25
CA ALA A 45 1.93 18.22 -4.72
C ALA A 45 0.43 17.86 -4.53
N GLN A 46 -0.48 18.84 -4.73
CA GLN A 46 -1.93 18.63 -4.64
C GLN A 46 -2.55 18.30 -6.00
N SER A 47 -1.79 18.40 -7.09
CA SER A 47 -2.29 18.16 -8.44
C SER A 47 -2.65 16.68 -8.67
N ASP A 48 -3.83 16.45 -9.26
CA ASP A 48 -4.31 15.12 -9.66
C ASP A 48 -3.41 14.46 -10.72
N LEU A 49 -2.52 15.23 -11.36
CA LEU A 49 -1.51 14.70 -12.28
C LEU A 49 -0.57 13.72 -11.61
N TRP A 50 -0.28 13.89 -10.31
CA TRP A 50 0.54 12.94 -9.55
C TRP A 50 -0.14 11.57 -9.39
N LEU A 51 -1.47 11.56 -9.20
CA LEU A 51 -2.23 10.31 -9.17
C LEU A 51 -2.07 9.56 -10.50
N LEU A 52 -2.31 10.26 -11.62
CA LEU A 52 -2.17 9.67 -12.95
C LEU A 52 -0.74 9.17 -13.19
N LEU A 53 0.25 9.97 -12.83
CA LEU A 53 1.67 9.61 -12.95
C LEU A 53 2.00 8.32 -12.17
N PHE A 54 1.59 8.22 -10.91
CA PHE A 54 1.88 7.03 -10.09
C PHE A 54 1.11 5.78 -10.57
N VAL A 55 -0.10 5.94 -11.09
CA VAL A 55 -0.83 4.84 -11.73
C VAL A 55 -0.11 4.36 -12.99
N LEU A 56 0.31 5.29 -13.86
CA LEU A 56 1.07 4.96 -15.08
C LEU A 56 2.42 4.30 -14.76
N LEU A 57 3.13 4.81 -13.75
CA LEU A 57 4.39 4.20 -13.29
C LEU A 57 4.16 2.78 -12.73
N SER A 58 3.08 2.56 -11.99
CA SER A 58 2.75 1.24 -11.43
C SER A 58 2.39 0.23 -12.53
N VAL A 59 1.62 0.65 -13.54
CA VAL A 59 1.29 -0.19 -14.70
C VAL A 59 2.53 -0.41 -15.58
N GLY A 60 3.32 0.64 -15.81
CA GLY A 60 4.57 0.55 -16.57
C GLY A 60 5.60 -0.37 -15.90
N SER A 61 5.66 -0.38 -14.56
CA SER A 61 6.54 -1.29 -13.81
C SER A 61 6.19 -2.76 -14.06
N ALA A 62 4.89 -3.08 -14.16
CA ALA A 62 4.44 -4.44 -14.50
C ALA A 62 4.89 -4.85 -15.91
N ALA A 63 4.84 -3.94 -16.88
CA ALA A 63 5.28 -4.21 -18.26
C ALA A 63 6.80 -4.40 -18.33
N LEU A 64 7.58 -3.57 -17.62
CA LEU A 64 9.04 -3.62 -17.61
C LEU A 64 9.59 -4.85 -16.86
N THR A 65 8.90 -5.30 -15.82
CA THR A 65 9.33 -6.44 -14.99
C THR A 65 8.60 -7.75 -15.36
N TRP A 66 7.99 -7.80 -16.55
CA TRP A 66 7.21 -8.93 -17.02
C TRP A 66 8.07 -10.18 -17.21
N LYS A 67 8.07 -11.07 -16.23
CA LYS A 67 8.67 -12.42 -16.32
C LYS A 67 7.65 -13.51 -16.03
N SER A 68 6.60 -13.19 -15.29
CA SER A 68 5.56 -14.12 -14.86
C SER A 68 4.26 -13.35 -14.60
N PRO A 69 3.07 -13.98 -14.76
CA PRO A 69 1.79 -13.38 -14.36
C PRO A 69 1.76 -12.91 -12.90
N MET A 70 2.58 -13.51 -12.03
CA MET A 70 2.69 -13.12 -10.61
C MET A 70 3.23 -11.69 -10.42
N ASN A 71 3.97 -11.16 -11.38
CA ASN A 71 4.50 -9.79 -11.34
C ASN A 71 3.39 -8.72 -11.45
N LEU A 72 2.18 -9.11 -11.87
CA LEU A 72 1.02 -8.22 -11.82
C LEU A 72 0.53 -7.94 -10.39
N LEU A 73 0.78 -8.84 -9.44
CA LEU A 73 0.30 -8.70 -8.06
C LEU A 73 0.87 -7.45 -7.36
N PRO A 74 2.19 -7.19 -7.34
CA PRO A 74 2.73 -5.96 -6.79
C PRO A 74 2.24 -4.70 -7.51
N ALA A 75 2.08 -4.76 -8.83
CA ALA A 75 1.58 -3.62 -9.60
C ALA A 75 0.12 -3.29 -9.27
N THR A 76 -0.75 -4.29 -9.18
CA THR A 76 -2.16 -4.10 -8.76
C THR A 76 -2.24 -3.59 -7.33
N ALA A 77 -1.44 -4.12 -6.41
CA ALA A 77 -1.33 -3.64 -5.05
C ALA A 77 -0.89 -2.16 -5.01
N SER A 78 0.08 -1.78 -5.86
CA SER A 78 0.55 -0.39 -5.98
C SER A 78 -0.56 0.55 -6.47
N VAL A 79 -1.29 0.20 -7.53
CA VAL A 79 -2.42 0.99 -8.05
C VAL A 79 -3.49 1.19 -6.97
N LEU A 80 -3.93 0.12 -6.30
CA LEU A 80 -4.89 0.20 -5.20
C LEU A 80 -4.38 1.08 -4.05
N SER A 81 -3.09 1.00 -3.75
CA SER A 81 -2.42 1.81 -2.75
C SER A 81 -2.45 3.30 -3.12
N VAL A 82 -2.18 3.66 -4.38
CA VAL A 82 -2.27 5.05 -4.87
C VAL A 82 -3.68 5.60 -4.66
N PHE A 83 -4.72 4.86 -5.03
CA PHE A 83 -6.11 5.26 -4.79
C PHE A 83 -6.46 5.39 -3.31
N SER A 84 -5.97 4.47 -2.48
CA SER A 84 -6.16 4.49 -1.03
C SER A 84 -5.64 5.78 -0.39
N PHE A 85 -4.42 6.19 -0.77
CA PHE A 85 -3.78 7.39 -0.24
C PHE A 85 -4.37 8.68 -0.80
N TRP A 86 -4.74 8.69 -2.09
CA TRP A 86 -5.29 9.88 -2.73
C TRP A 86 -6.63 10.31 -2.13
N ARG A 87 -7.52 9.36 -1.89
CA ARG A 87 -8.86 9.61 -1.31
C ARG A 87 -8.83 10.06 0.15
N ALA A 88 -7.73 9.84 0.87
CA ALA A 88 -7.48 10.25 2.27
C ALA A 88 -8.61 9.92 3.28
N LYS A 89 -9.60 9.09 2.89
CA LYS A 89 -10.70 8.68 3.78
C LYS A 89 -10.28 7.42 4.55
N PRO A 90 -10.19 7.47 5.89
CA PRO A 90 -9.66 6.34 6.68
C PRO A 90 -10.46 5.05 6.53
N LYS A 91 -11.76 5.13 6.21
CA LYS A 91 -12.59 3.93 5.94
C LYS A 91 -12.18 3.24 4.64
N ILE A 92 -12.02 4.02 3.55
CA ILE A 92 -11.65 3.50 2.22
C ILE A 92 -10.25 2.91 2.29
N SER A 93 -9.31 3.58 2.94
CA SER A 93 -7.94 3.10 3.11
C SER A 93 -7.88 1.73 3.81
N ARG A 94 -8.69 1.53 4.86
CA ARG A 94 -8.75 0.24 5.56
C ARG A 94 -9.38 -0.88 4.73
N ILE A 95 -10.42 -0.58 3.96
CA ILE A 95 -11.06 -1.56 3.07
C ILE A 95 -10.10 -1.96 1.95
N LEU A 96 -9.40 -0.98 1.35
CA LEU A 96 -8.42 -1.23 0.29
C LEU A 96 -7.16 -1.95 0.81
N ALA A 97 -6.86 -1.85 2.11
CA ALA A 97 -5.73 -2.58 2.69
C ALA A 97 -5.87 -4.10 2.54
N TYR A 98 -7.08 -4.66 2.57
CA TYR A 98 -7.29 -6.10 2.41
C TYR A 98 -6.83 -6.62 1.04
N PRO A 99 -7.35 -6.13 -0.10
CA PRO A 99 -6.90 -6.61 -1.40
C PRO A 99 -5.42 -6.29 -1.66
N ILE A 100 -4.90 -5.17 -1.15
CA ILE A 100 -3.47 -4.83 -1.25
C ILE A 100 -2.64 -5.89 -0.55
N SER A 101 -2.93 -6.18 0.73
CA SER A 101 -2.19 -7.17 1.51
C SER A 101 -2.36 -8.59 0.97
N LEU A 102 -3.52 -8.96 0.42
CA LEU A 102 -3.71 -10.27 -0.20
C LEU A 102 -2.87 -10.43 -1.47
N CYS A 103 -2.80 -9.40 -2.32
CA CYS A 103 -1.95 -9.41 -3.52
C CYS A 103 -0.47 -9.53 -3.13
N MET A 104 -0.01 -8.75 -2.15
CA MET A 104 1.37 -8.79 -1.70
C MET A 104 1.71 -10.12 -1.01
N LEU A 105 0.82 -10.63 -0.14
CA LEU A 105 0.99 -11.93 0.52
C LEU A 105 1.16 -13.07 -0.50
N THR A 106 0.33 -13.10 -1.55
CA THR A 106 0.42 -14.11 -2.60
C THR A 106 1.75 -14.00 -3.34
N TYR A 107 2.22 -12.79 -3.64
CA TYR A 107 3.50 -12.56 -4.26
C TYR A 107 4.67 -12.98 -3.35
N ASP A 108 4.62 -12.62 -2.06
CA ASP A 108 5.65 -12.95 -1.08
C ASP A 108 5.78 -14.46 -0.86
N ILE A 109 4.67 -15.20 -0.91
CA ILE A 109 4.70 -16.68 -0.90
C ILE A 109 5.42 -17.20 -2.15
N PHE A 110 5.16 -16.60 -3.31
CA PHE A 110 5.75 -17.04 -4.57
C PHE A 110 7.27 -16.81 -4.62
N ILE A 111 7.77 -15.72 -4.05
CA ILE A 111 9.22 -15.41 -3.97
C ILE A 111 9.89 -15.93 -2.69
N PHE A 112 9.17 -16.70 -1.86
CA PHE A 112 9.64 -17.23 -0.57
C PHE A 112 10.14 -16.15 0.41
N SER A 113 9.50 -14.96 0.40
CA SER A 113 9.79 -13.86 1.30
C SER A 113 9.12 -14.07 2.67
N TYR A 114 9.75 -14.81 3.57
CA TYR A 114 9.19 -15.09 4.90
C TYR A 114 8.88 -13.83 5.71
N MET A 115 9.74 -12.82 5.61
CA MET A 115 9.53 -11.52 6.28
C MET A 115 8.36 -10.77 5.67
N GLY A 116 8.19 -10.81 4.34
CA GLY A 116 7.04 -10.25 3.65
C GLY A 116 5.74 -10.92 4.09
N ILE A 117 5.70 -12.25 4.12
CA ILE A 117 4.55 -13.04 4.59
C ILE A 117 4.16 -12.63 6.02
N ALA A 118 5.12 -12.56 6.94
CA ALA A 118 4.88 -12.17 8.32
C ALA A 118 4.33 -10.74 8.42
N ASN A 119 4.89 -9.80 7.65
CA ASN A 119 4.43 -8.42 7.59
C ASN A 119 2.99 -8.29 7.08
N GLU A 120 2.64 -9.01 6.01
CA GLU A 120 1.29 -8.97 5.45
C GLU A 120 0.25 -9.59 6.38
N ILE A 121 0.58 -10.71 7.05
CA ILE A 121 -0.29 -11.29 8.08
C ILE A 121 -0.52 -10.29 9.22
N PHE A 122 0.54 -9.64 9.71
CA PHE A 122 0.44 -8.64 10.76
C PHE A 122 -0.41 -7.44 10.33
N THR A 123 -0.26 -6.98 9.08
CA THR A 123 -1.05 -5.89 8.49
C THR A 123 -2.52 -6.26 8.40
N LEU A 124 -2.86 -7.48 7.96
CA LEU A 124 -4.24 -7.96 7.91
C LEU A 124 -4.87 -8.04 9.31
N LEU A 125 -4.15 -8.58 10.30
CA LEU A 125 -4.61 -8.65 11.69
C LEU A 125 -4.84 -7.25 12.27
N SER A 126 -3.88 -6.35 12.12
CA SER A 126 -3.96 -4.96 12.61
C SER A 126 -5.13 -4.21 11.96
N THR A 127 -5.34 -4.39 10.66
CA THR A 127 -6.44 -3.76 9.93
C THR A 127 -7.78 -4.30 10.41
N THR A 128 -7.91 -5.60 10.64
CA THR A 128 -9.13 -6.25 11.17
C THR A 128 -9.48 -5.72 12.57
N VAL A 129 -8.50 -5.67 13.46
CA VAL A 129 -8.67 -5.12 14.82
C VAL A 129 -9.08 -3.65 14.75
N SER A 130 -8.43 -2.86 13.89
CA SER A 130 -8.76 -1.44 13.71
C SER A 130 -10.20 -1.22 13.22
N ILE A 131 -10.72 -2.06 12.31
CA ILE A 131 -12.10 -1.99 11.84
C ILE A 131 -13.07 -2.37 12.96
N ALA A 132 -12.79 -3.44 13.70
CA ALA A 132 -13.62 -3.92 14.79
C ALA A 132 -13.76 -2.86 15.90
N ILE A 133 -12.65 -2.22 16.30
CA ILE A 133 -12.65 -1.15 17.31
C ILE A 133 -13.50 0.03 16.85
N ASN A 134 -13.35 0.47 15.59
CA ASN A 134 -14.12 1.60 15.06
C ASN A 134 -15.60 1.30 14.96
N LYS A 135 -15.99 0.06 14.58
CA LYS A 135 -17.39 -0.36 14.57
C LYS A 135 -18.00 -0.29 15.98
N LYS A 136 -17.27 -0.80 16.98
CA LYS A 136 -17.70 -0.78 18.38
C LYS A 136 -17.83 0.65 18.95
N ARG A 137 -16.89 1.54 18.57
CA ARG A 137 -16.92 2.95 18.99
C ARG A 137 -18.10 3.70 18.39
N LYS A 138 -18.42 3.44 17.12
CA LYS A 138 -19.58 4.05 16.45
C LYS A 138 -20.89 3.58 17.08
N SER A 139 -21.05 2.29 17.34
CA SER A 139 -22.25 1.74 18.02
C SER A 139 -22.48 2.39 19.39
N LYS A 140 -21.43 2.61 20.19
CA LYS A 140 -21.55 3.28 21.50
C LYS A 140 -21.99 4.75 21.39
N LEU A 141 -21.51 5.47 20.36
CA LEU A 141 -21.90 6.88 20.13
C LEU A 141 -23.36 6.98 19.68
N ASP A 142 -23.82 6.06 18.83
CA ASP A 142 -25.21 6.03 18.37
C ASP A 142 -26.18 5.67 19.51
N THR A 143 -25.77 4.84 20.47
CA THR A 143 -26.56 4.50 21.67
C THR A 143 -26.68 5.68 22.64
N ASN A 144 -25.60 6.45 22.85
CA ASN A 144 -25.60 7.62 23.72
C ASN A 144 -26.39 8.83 23.16
N ASN A 145 -26.52 8.93 21.83
CA ASN A 145 -27.29 10.00 21.19
C ASN A 145 -28.80 9.72 21.13
N ASN A 146 -29.23 8.48 21.46
CA ASN A 146 -30.63 8.04 21.50
C ASN A 146 -31.20 7.95 22.94
N LEU A 147 -30.42 8.36 23.94
CA LEU A 147 -30.83 8.53 25.36
C LEU A 147 -30.95 10.02 25.70
#